data_dc5bba92b6f7bafff8252019ea5d0122
#
_entry.id   dc5bba92b6f7bafff8252019ea5d0122
#
_cell.length_a   1.000
_cell.length_b   1.000
_cell.length_c   1.000
_cell.angle_alpha   90.00
_cell.angle_beta   90.00
_cell.angle_gamma   90.00
#
_symmetry.space_group_name_H-M   'P 1'
#
loop_
_entity.id
_entity.type
_entity.pdbx_description
1 polymer ?
#
loop_
_entity_poly.entity_id
_entity_poly.type
_entity_poly.pdbx_seq_one_letter_code
_entity_poly.pdbx_strand_id
1 'polypeptide(L)'
;MRKICNILLIVGVMSLLSAFTQDHPVTVFMIGDSTMANKDTTNGKQERGWGMMLQPFFNAPYVIDNHAVNGRSSKSFIDEGRWQVVLDKMRPGDYVIIQFGHNDEKPAVERHTDPGSTFDDNLRRFVREAREKGGIPILCNCVVRRNFLRRVDASVEDESLRDVKYSDEEVNSDTLIDTHGAYRLVPRYVAEEMDVPFIDANRITHDLEQGLGIVKSRKLHMWFKPGETPSIPDGRKDNTHYNVQGATMVASLLAEDMYHTIPALRPHINKKMIRKAKNNFKKYIKKSR
;
A
#
# COMPACT_ATOMS: atom_id res chain seq x y z
N MET A 1 5.27 56.79 23.00
CA MET A 1 6.27 55.73 22.77
C MET A 1 5.77 54.29 22.92
N ARG A 2 4.77 53.97 23.76
CA ARG A 2 4.23 52.59 23.92
C ARG A 2 3.42 52.04 22.72
N LYS A 3 2.82 52.88 21.86
CA LYS A 3 2.02 52.40 20.71
C LYS A 3 2.85 52.02 19.48
N ILE A 4 4.08 52.51 19.35
CA ILE A 4 4.99 52.20 18.23
C ILE A 4 5.66 50.82 18.40
N CYS A 5 5.94 50.40 19.62
CA CYS A 5 6.52 49.08 19.90
C CYS A 5 5.58 47.90 19.54
N ASN A 6 4.26 48.10 19.76
CA ASN A 6 3.30 47.02 19.46
C ASN A 6 3.09 46.76 17.95
N ILE A 7 3.25 47.82 17.13
CA ILE A 7 3.10 47.70 15.65
C ILE A 7 4.33 46.96 15.05
N LEU A 8 5.52 47.22 15.57
CA LEU A 8 6.74 46.54 15.14
C LEU A 8 6.77 45.03 15.51
N LEU A 9 6.15 44.67 16.63
CA LEU A 9 6.05 43.26 17.05
C LEU A 9 5.08 42.46 16.15
N ILE A 10 3.97 43.06 15.74
CA ILE A 10 2.97 42.44 14.86
C ILE A 10 3.52 42.28 13.44
N VAL A 11 4.28 43.25 12.93
CA VAL A 11 4.93 43.14 11.61
C VAL A 11 6.04 42.07 11.61
N GLY A 12 6.78 41.92 12.72
CA GLY A 12 7.81 40.90 12.88
C GLY A 12 7.25 39.48 12.94
N VAL A 13 6.05 39.29 13.49
CA VAL A 13 5.38 37.97 13.53
C VAL A 13 4.74 37.61 12.21
N MET A 14 4.25 38.59 11.44
CA MET A 14 3.71 38.35 10.09
C MET A 14 4.79 38.02 9.05
N SER A 15 6.02 38.47 9.23
CA SER A 15 7.12 38.14 8.30
C SER A 15 7.73 36.73 8.51
N LEU A 16 7.40 36.05 9.60
CA LEU A 16 7.80 34.65 9.84
C LEU A 16 6.81 33.63 9.26
N LEU A 17 5.67 34.08 8.74
CA LEU A 17 4.72 33.30 7.94
C LEU A 17 5.04 33.38 6.43
N SER A 18 6.29 33.68 6.08
CA SER A 18 6.77 33.52 4.71
C SER A 18 6.59 32.07 4.32
N ALA A 19 5.57 31.81 3.52
CA ALA A 19 5.31 30.53 2.90
C ALA A 19 6.64 29.91 2.48
N PHE A 20 6.97 28.76 3.04
CA PHE A 20 7.88 27.83 2.40
C PHE A 20 7.23 27.45 1.07
N THR A 21 7.49 28.23 0.02
CA THR A 21 7.22 27.79 -1.33
C THR A 21 8.17 26.62 -1.53
N GLN A 22 7.61 25.43 -1.53
CA GLN A 22 8.35 24.20 -1.77
C GLN A 22 8.84 24.27 -3.23
N ASP A 23 10.11 24.65 -3.44
CA ASP A 23 10.71 24.83 -4.76
C ASP A 23 10.89 23.52 -5.55
N HIS A 24 10.50 22.40 -4.98
CA HIS A 24 10.58 21.08 -5.60
C HIS A 24 9.23 20.32 -5.49
N PRO A 25 8.99 19.37 -6.39
CA PRO A 25 7.85 18.48 -6.28
C PRO A 25 7.82 17.78 -4.91
N VAL A 26 6.63 17.63 -4.33
CA VAL A 26 6.44 16.82 -3.12
C VAL A 26 6.54 15.35 -3.49
N THR A 27 7.47 14.65 -2.87
CA THR A 27 7.62 13.22 -3.08
C THR A 27 6.75 12.44 -2.09
N VAL A 28 5.99 11.48 -2.60
CA VAL A 28 5.32 10.47 -1.79
C VAL A 28 6.11 9.17 -1.95
N PHE A 29 7.02 8.93 -1.02
CA PHE A 29 7.74 7.67 -0.94
C PHE A 29 6.80 6.56 -0.55
N MET A 30 7.06 5.36 -1.04
CA MET A 30 6.32 4.17 -0.67
C MET A 30 7.30 3.07 -0.30
N ILE A 31 7.13 2.49 0.89
CA ILE A 31 7.90 1.33 1.35
C ILE A 31 6.97 0.18 1.71
N GLY A 32 7.35 -1.02 1.32
CA GLY A 32 6.50 -2.19 1.48
C GLY A 32 7.01 -3.42 0.74
N ASP A 33 6.10 -4.35 0.55
CA ASP A 33 6.34 -5.67 -0.02
C ASP A 33 5.88 -5.81 -1.50
N SER A 34 5.72 -7.07 -1.93
CA SER A 34 5.34 -7.41 -3.31
C SER A 34 3.98 -6.90 -3.75
N THR A 35 3.04 -6.68 -2.82
CA THR A 35 1.68 -6.21 -3.13
C THR A 35 1.66 -4.73 -3.52
N MET A 36 2.68 -3.97 -3.09
CA MET A 36 2.88 -2.55 -3.41
C MET A 36 3.94 -2.33 -4.51
N ALA A 37 4.91 -3.23 -4.67
CA ALA A 37 6.13 -3.05 -5.46
C ALA A 37 5.90 -2.80 -6.96
N ASN A 38 6.86 -2.10 -7.58
CA ASN A 38 6.97 -2.04 -9.02
C ASN A 38 7.29 -3.43 -9.59
N LYS A 39 6.69 -3.75 -10.74
CA LYS A 39 6.85 -5.04 -11.42
C LYS A 39 7.42 -4.87 -12.81
N ASP A 40 8.08 -5.91 -13.28
CA ASP A 40 8.47 -6.00 -14.69
C ASP A 40 7.22 -6.07 -15.58
N THR A 41 7.17 -5.20 -16.59
CA THR A 41 6.05 -5.10 -17.55
C THR A 41 6.41 -5.63 -18.92
N THR A 42 7.63 -6.11 -19.11
CA THR A 42 8.10 -6.64 -20.39
C THR A 42 7.33 -7.90 -20.79
N ASN A 43 7.26 -8.18 -22.09
CA ASN A 43 6.64 -9.40 -22.63
C ASN A 43 5.18 -9.63 -22.18
N GLY A 44 4.43 -8.56 -21.91
CA GLY A 44 3.02 -8.64 -21.54
C GLY A 44 2.75 -9.18 -20.14
N LYS A 45 3.75 -9.16 -19.23
CA LYS A 45 3.57 -9.57 -17.84
C LYS A 45 2.47 -8.76 -17.16
N GLN A 46 1.54 -9.45 -16.50
CA GLN A 46 0.30 -8.88 -15.97
C GLN A 46 0.39 -8.44 -14.51
N GLU A 47 1.37 -8.94 -13.73
CA GLU A 47 1.49 -8.64 -12.31
C GLU A 47 1.82 -7.15 -12.07
N ARG A 48 1.11 -6.51 -11.11
CA ARG A 48 1.34 -5.13 -10.66
C ARG A 48 1.17 -5.04 -9.15
N GLY A 49 2.04 -4.27 -8.49
CA GLY A 49 1.74 -3.78 -7.15
C GLY A 49 0.81 -2.57 -7.22
N TRP A 50 -0.02 -2.37 -6.20
CA TRP A 50 -0.92 -1.22 -6.17
C TRP A 50 -0.18 0.12 -6.13
N GLY A 51 1.01 0.16 -5.48
CA GLY A 51 1.87 1.35 -5.45
C GLY A 51 2.37 1.76 -6.83
N MET A 52 2.67 0.79 -7.69
CA MET A 52 3.03 1.05 -9.09
C MET A 52 1.93 1.79 -9.87
N MET A 53 0.68 1.61 -9.45
CA MET A 53 -0.49 2.18 -10.13
C MET A 53 -0.99 3.49 -9.49
N LEU A 54 -0.29 4.03 -8.47
CA LEU A 54 -0.80 5.13 -7.67
C LEU A 54 -0.63 6.52 -8.32
N GLN A 55 0.46 6.75 -9.09
CA GLN A 55 0.78 8.07 -9.66
C GLN A 55 -0.41 8.76 -10.38
N PRO A 56 -1.22 8.10 -11.21
CA PRO A 56 -2.34 8.75 -11.91
C PRO A 56 -3.41 9.34 -10.98
N PHE A 57 -3.44 8.94 -9.73
CA PHE A 57 -4.40 9.42 -8.73
C PHE A 57 -3.91 10.65 -7.95
N PHE A 58 -2.69 11.13 -8.22
CA PHE A 58 -2.15 12.36 -7.69
C PHE A 58 -1.97 13.41 -8.78
N ASN A 59 -2.28 14.67 -8.46
CA ASN A 59 -2.02 15.82 -9.31
C ASN A 59 -0.62 16.37 -9.04
N ALA A 60 -0.02 17.04 -10.03
CA ALA A 60 1.20 17.81 -9.79
C ALA A 60 0.99 18.83 -8.63
N PRO A 61 2.01 19.14 -7.85
CA PRO A 61 3.40 18.73 -7.99
C PRO A 61 3.78 17.42 -7.28
N TYR A 62 2.82 16.56 -6.94
CA TYR A 62 3.07 15.32 -6.20
C TYR A 62 3.62 14.20 -7.11
N VAL A 63 4.72 13.59 -6.70
CA VAL A 63 5.40 12.48 -7.41
C VAL A 63 5.47 11.27 -6.51
N ILE A 64 5.10 10.10 -7.05
CA ILE A 64 5.19 8.83 -6.34
C ILE A 64 6.56 8.20 -6.59
N ASP A 65 7.37 7.99 -5.55
CA ASP A 65 8.64 7.25 -5.59
C ASP A 65 8.49 5.93 -4.82
N ASN A 66 8.22 4.85 -5.56
CA ASN A 66 7.90 3.55 -5.00
C ASN A 66 9.14 2.69 -4.79
N HIS A 67 9.57 2.54 -3.55
CA HIS A 67 10.69 1.75 -3.07
C HIS A 67 10.29 0.37 -2.54
N ALA A 68 9.00 -0.01 -2.59
CA ALA A 68 8.56 -1.33 -2.17
C ALA A 68 9.22 -2.45 -2.99
N VAL A 69 9.57 -3.56 -2.33
CA VAL A 69 10.32 -4.68 -2.93
C VAL A 69 9.68 -6.02 -2.59
N ASN A 70 9.61 -6.89 -3.60
CA ASN A 70 9.06 -8.26 -3.45
C ASN A 70 9.74 -9.02 -2.30
N GLY A 71 8.94 -9.70 -1.47
CA GLY A 71 9.41 -10.59 -0.42
C GLY A 71 9.99 -9.91 0.81
N ARG A 72 9.90 -8.56 0.92
CA ARG A 72 10.47 -7.83 2.07
C ARG A 72 9.43 -7.65 3.17
N SER A 73 9.87 -7.97 4.39
CA SER A 73 9.22 -7.59 5.65
C SER A 73 9.74 -6.24 6.14
N SER A 74 9.15 -5.69 7.20
CA SER A 74 9.67 -4.50 7.87
C SER A 74 11.13 -4.71 8.31
N LYS A 75 11.45 -5.90 8.87
CA LYS A 75 12.79 -6.30 9.29
C LYS A 75 13.77 -6.33 8.12
N SER A 76 13.50 -7.14 7.09
CA SER A 76 14.43 -7.28 5.97
C SER A 76 14.61 -5.99 5.17
N PHE A 77 13.59 -5.12 5.12
CA PHE A 77 13.71 -3.81 4.50
C PHE A 77 14.71 -2.91 5.23
N ILE A 78 14.74 -2.99 6.57
CA ILE A 78 15.72 -2.31 7.41
C ILE A 78 17.10 -2.93 7.27
N ASP A 79 17.21 -4.24 7.45
CA ASP A 79 18.47 -4.98 7.50
C ASP A 79 19.26 -4.90 6.18
N GLU A 80 18.56 -4.81 5.04
CA GLU A 80 19.16 -4.64 3.72
C GLU A 80 19.52 -3.17 3.38
N GLY A 81 19.36 -2.24 4.33
CA GLY A 81 19.66 -0.82 4.12
C GLY A 81 18.69 -0.09 3.20
N ARG A 82 17.57 -0.70 2.79
CA ARG A 82 16.60 -0.10 1.86
C ARG A 82 15.90 1.12 2.44
N TRP A 83 15.65 1.09 3.74
CA TRP A 83 15.09 2.23 4.45
C TRP A 83 16.04 3.43 4.43
N GLN A 84 17.33 3.22 4.61
CA GLN A 84 18.33 4.28 4.55
C GLN A 84 18.32 5.01 3.20
N VAL A 85 18.16 4.27 2.09
CA VAL A 85 18.04 4.86 0.73
C VAL A 85 16.87 5.85 0.64
N VAL A 86 15.75 5.56 1.29
CA VAL A 86 14.58 6.47 1.33
C VAL A 86 14.88 7.69 2.19
N LEU A 87 15.45 7.49 3.39
CA LEU A 87 15.84 8.58 4.30
C LEU A 87 16.85 9.56 3.67
N ASP A 88 17.77 9.05 2.85
CA ASP A 88 18.78 9.89 2.19
C ASP A 88 18.19 10.78 1.08
N LYS A 89 17.06 10.38 0.51
CA LYS A 89 16.31 11.15 -0.50
C LYS A 89 15.27 12.09 0.10
N MET A 90 14.76 11.75 1.29
CA MET A 90 13.63 12.43 1.92
C MET A 90 13.97 13.87 2.27
N ARG A 91 13.06 14.78 1.97
CA ARG A 91 13.15 16.21 2.29
C ARG A 91 11.99 16.63 3.19
N PRO A 92 12.12 17.72 3.94
CA PRO A 92 11.00 18.25 4.71
C PRO A 92 9.76 18.49 3.84
N GLY A 93 8.61 18.00 4.32
CA GLY A 93 7.33 18.08 3.60
C GLY A 93 7.04 16.92 2.65
N ASP A 94 7.99 16.02 2.39
CA ASP A 94 7.71 14.77 1.66
C ASP A 94 6.88 13.81 2.53
N TYR A 95 6.16 12.90 1.87
CA TYR A 95 5.38 11.87 2.55
C TYR A 95 6.06 10.50 2.43
N VAL A 96 5.76 9.60 3.36
CA VAL A 96 6.09 8.18 3.19
C VAL A 96 4.92 7.29 3.62
N ILE A 97 4.43 6.47 2.68
CA ILE A 97 3.42 5.43 2.93
C ILE A 97 4.15 4.14 3.27
N ILE A 98 3.84 3.56 4.44
CA ILE A 98 4.52 2.41 5.03
C ILE A 98 3.54 1.26 5.12
N GLN A 99 3.75 0.18 4.34
CA GLN A 99 2.91 -1.02 4.35
C GLN A 99 3.75 -2.29 4.46
N PHE A 100 3.65 -3.00 5.56
CA PHE A 100 4.25 -4.30 5.80
C PHE A 100 3.25 -5.25 6.47
N GLY A 101 3.63 -6.54 6.61
CA GLY A 101 2.84 -7.59 7.25
C GLY A 101 2.92 -8.92 6.51
N HIS A 102 2.73 -8.96 5.18
CA HIS A 102 2.72 -10.19 4.38
C HIS A 102 3.96 -11.07 4.51
N ASN A 103 5.12 -10.46 4.75
CA ASN A 103 6.38 -11.19 4.90
C ASN A 103 6.85 -11.22 6.36
N ASP A 104 6.38 -10.32 7.18
CA ASP A 104 6.64 -10.28 8.62
C ASP A 104 6.07 -11.51 9.34
N GLU A 105 4.93 -12.01 8.88
CA GLU A 105 4.29 -13.23 9.40
C GLU A 105 4.96 -14.54 8.95
N LYS A 106 5.91 -14.49 8.00
CA LYS A 106 6.60 -15.68 7.50
C LYS A 106 7.56 -16.24 8.57
N PRO A 107 7.70 -17.58 8.71
CA PRO A 107 8.55 -18.17 9.73
C PRO A 107 10.06 -18.01 9.47
N ALA A 108 10.45 -17.59 8.26
CA ALA A 108 11.85 -17.40 7.88
C ALA A 108 12.49 -16.26 8.70
N VAL A 109 13.54 -16.57 9.41
CA VAL A 109 14.20 -15.72 10.43
C VAL A 109 14.67 -14.36 9.90
N GLU A 110 15.04 -14.30 8.64
CA GLU A 110 15.45 -13.08 7.96
C GLU A 110 14.29 -12.10 7.70
N ARG A 111 13.04 -12.59 7.79
CA ARG A 111 11.82 -11.78 7.54
C ARG A 111 10.92 -11.67 8.76
N HIS A 112 10.93 -12.70 9.60
CA HIS A 112 9.98 -12.80 10.70
C HIS A 112 10.11 -11.65 11.70
N THR A 113 8.95 -11.13 12.12
CA THR A 113 8.79 -10.21 13.24
C THR A 113 7.56 -10.61 14.04
N ASP A 114 7.46 -10.19 15.29
CA ASP A 114 6.35 -10.53 16.18
C ASP A 114 5.48 -9.31 16.46
N PRO A 115 4.14 -9.41 16.24
CA PRO A 115 3.18 -8.41 16.70
C PRO A 115 3.23 -8.24 18.22
N GLY A 116 3.16 -6.99 18.68
CA GLY A 116 3.32 -6.64 20.10
C GLY A 116 4.77 -6.44 20.55
N SER A 117 5.73 -6.60 19.63
CA SER A 117 7.15 -6.39 19.89
C SER A 117 7.90 -5.91 18.63
N THR A 118 8.65 -6.79 17.96
CA THR A 118 9.57 -6.40 16.88
C THR A 118 8.89 -5.82 15.65
N PHE A 119 7.66 -6.22 15.32
CA PHE A 119 6.90 -5.61 14.23
C PHE A 119 6.51 -4.18 14.56
N ASP A 120 5.98 -3.94 15.76
CA ASP A 120 5.59 -2.63 16.27
C ASP A 120 6.80 -1.68 16.33
N ASP A 121 7.92 -2.19 16.84
CA ASP A 121 9.17 -1.41 16.99
C ASP A 121 9.72 -0.96 15.62
N ASN A 122 9.64 -1.81 14.60
CA ASN A 122 10.02 -1.44 13.23
C ASN A 122 9.12 -0.34 12.67
N LEU A 123 7.80 -0.43 12.88
CA LEU A 123 6.86 0.61 12.44
C LEU A 123 7.11 1.94 13.17
N ARG A 124 7.31 1.91 14.50
CA ARG A 124 7.68 3.10 15.29
C ARG A 124 9.00 3.70 14.79
N ARG A 125 9.96 2.87 14.44
CA ARG A 125 11.24 3.30 13.89
C ARG A 125 11.04 4.05 12.57
N PHE A 126 10.29 3.51 11.62
CA PHE A 126 10.01 4.18 10.35
C PHE A 126 9.36 5.54 10.57
N VAL A 127 8.36 5.63 11.46
CA VAL A 127 7.66 6.88 11.77
C VAL A 127 8.61 7.91 12.37
N ARG A 128 9.41 7.53 13.38
CA ARG A 128 10.33 8.43 14.06
C ARG A 128 11.41 8.96 13.12
N GLU A 129 12.09 8.07 12.39
CA GLU A 129 13.18 8.45 11.50
C GLU A 129 12.69 9.27 10.29
N ALA A 130 11.48 9.01 9.77
CA ALA A 130 10.86 9.87 8.77
C ALA A 130 10.63 11.30 9.30
N ARG A 131 10.09 11.42 10.53
CA ARG A 131 9.87 12.73 11.17
C ARG A 131 11.18 13.48 11.44
N GLU A 132 12.25 12.78 11.80
CA GLU A 132 13.59 13.37 11.98
C GLU A 132 14.13 14.00 10.69
N LYS A 133 13.71 13.50 9.52
CA LYS A 133 13.99 14.09 8.19
C LYS A 133 13.00 15.19 7.78
N GLY A 134 12.02 15.51 8.62
CA GLY A 134 10.92 16.45 8.29
C GLY A 134 9.87 15.85 7.37
N GLY A 135 9.90 14.54 7.14
CA GLY A 135 8.91 13.81 6.37
C GLY A 135 7.61 13.56 7.15
N ILE A 136 6.54 13.28 6.42
CA ILE A 136 5.21 13.02 6.95
C ILE A 136 4.87 11.54 6.75
N PRO A 137 5.01 10.68 7.79
CA PRO A 137 4.70 9.26 7.68
C PRO A 137 3.20 9.01 7.68
N ILE A 138 2.79 8.01 6.90
CA ILE A 138 1.43 7.47 6.82
C ILE A 138 1.54 5.97 6.98
N LEU A 139 0.93 5.41 8.03
CA LEU A 139 0.87 3.97 8.21
C LEU A 139 -0.27 3.35 7.43
N CYS A 140 -0.02 2.19 6.86
CA CYS A 140 -0.97 1.42 6.09
C CYS A 140 -0.85 -0.05 6.51
N ASN A 141 -1.97 -0.72 6.82
CA ASN A 141 -1.91 -2.15 7.03
C ASN A 141 -1.85 -2.91 5.70
N CYS A 142 -1.50 -4.21 5.77
CA CYS A 142 -1.41 -5.07 4.59
C CYS A 142 -2.77 -5.25 3.92
N VAL A 143 -2.79 -5.26 2.57
CA VAL A 143 -3.97 -5.63 1.80
C VAL A 143 -4.38 -7.08 2.13
N VAL A 144 -5.67 -7.43 2.01
CA VAL A 144 -6.14 -8.78 2.30
C VAL A 144 -5.61 -9.78 1.25
N ARG A 145 -5.42 -11.04 1.67
CA ARG A 145 -5.32 -12.15 0.72
C ARG A 145 -6.72 -12.64 0.38
N ARG A 146 -6.93 -12.96 -0.89
CA ARG A 146 -8.16 -13.58 -1.35
C ARG A 146 -8.22 -15.02 -0.82
N ASN A 147 -8.92 -15.23 0.29
CA ASN A 147 -9.05 -16.54 0.92
C ASN A 147 -10.50 -16.82 1.32
N PHE A 148 -11.12 -17.82 0.67
CA PHE A 148 -12.46 -18.34 0.98
C PHE A 148 -12.38 -19.79 1.50
N LEU A 149 -11.24 -20.18 2.07
CA LEU A 149 -11.01 -21.49 2.66
C LEU A 149 -10.74 -21.34 4.15
N ARG A 150 -11.58 -21.94 4.97
CA ARG A 150 -11.32 -22.12 6.40
C ARG A 150 -10.38 -23.31 6.55
N ARG A 151 -9.16 -23.04 6.98
CA ARG A 151 -8.17 -24.07 7.32
C ARG A 151 -7.95 -24.09 8.83
N VAL A 152 -7.66 -25.27 9.33
CA VAL A 152 -7.18 -25.46 10.71
C VAL A 152 -5.68 -25.14 10.78
N ASP A 153 -4.95 -25.30 9.66
CA ASP A 153 -3.51 -25.00 9.54
C ASP A 153 -3.26 -23.81 8.61
N ALA A 154 -2.62 -22.77 9.13
CA ALA A 154 -2.34 -21.52 8.43
C ALA A 154 -1.04 -21.51 7.60
N SER A 155 -0.38 -22.65 7.41
CA SER A 155 1.02 -22.74 6.97
C SER A 155 1.29 -22.83 5.46
N VAL A 156 0.37 -22.42 4.59
CA VAL A 156 0.68 -22.37 3.14
C VAL A 156 1.39 -21.06 2.82
N GLU A 157 2.67 -21.16 2.51
CA GLU A 157 3.46 -20.01 2.07
C GLU A 157 3.01 -19.53 0.68
N ASP A 158 2.83 -18.19 0.53
CA ASP A 158 2.44 -17.56 -0.74
C ASP A 158 3.42 -17.83 -1.88
N GLU A 159 4.70 -18.01 -1.55
CA GLU A 159 5.75 -18.30 -2.54
C GLU A 159 5.56 -19.65 -3.20
N SER A 160 5.03 -20.63 -2.46
CA SER A 160 4.70 -21.94 -3.02
C SER A 160 3.53 -21.90 -4.02
N LEU A 161 2.68 -20.85 -3.94
CA LEU A 161 1.55 -20.69 -4.86
C LEU A 161 1.97 -20.12 -6.23
N ARG A 162 3.17 -19.55 -6.36
CA ARG A 162 3.68 -19.03 -7.64
C ARG A 162 3.96 -20.11 -8.66
N ASP A 163 4.40 -21.29 -8.18
CA ASP A 163 4.81 -22.41 -9.00
C ASP A 163 3.69 -23.47 -9.15
N VAL A 164 2.53 -23.24 -8.51
CA VAL A 164 1.40 -24.18 -8.59
C VAL A 164 0.73 -24.05 -9.96
N LYS A 165 0.66 -25.14 -10.69
CA LYS A 165 -0.14 -25.25 -11.92
C LYS A 165 -1.60 -24.91 -11.63
N TYR A 166 -2.28 -24.32 -12.61
CA TYR A 166 -3.71 -24.05 -12.53
C TYR A 166 -4.46 -25.33 -12.12
N SER A 167 -5.17 -25.28 -11.01
CA SER A 167 -6.04 -26.36 -10.51
C SER A 167 -7.35 -25.76 -10.01
N ASP A 168 -8.35 -26.60 -9.80
CA ASP A 168 -9.60 -26.14 -9.17
C ASP A 168 -9.30 -25.59 -7.77
N GLU A 169 -9.99 -24.52 -7.43
CA GLU A 169 -9.84 -23.89 -6.13
C GLU A 169 -10.68 -24.64 -5.09
N GLU A 170 -10.06 -25.00 -3.98
CA GLU A 170 -10.78 -25.46 -2.81
C GLU A 170 -11.38 -24.27 -2.05
N VAL A 171 -12.69 -24.24 -1.92
CA VAL A 171 -13.42 -23.25 -1.13
C VAL A 171 -14.44 -23.95 -0.23
N ASN A 172 -14.57 -23.50 1.01
CA ASN A 172 -15.58 -24.00 1.96
C ASN A 172 -16.25 -22.87 2.75
N SER A 173 -16.10 -21.63 2.28
CA SER A 173 -16.70 -20.45 2.88
C SER A 173 -17.13 -19.48 1.79
N ASP A 174 -18.27 -18.84 1.93
CA ASP A 174 -18.72 -17.69 1.14
C ASP A 174 -18.23 -16.35 1.75
N THR A 175 -17.66 -16.43 2.96
CA THR A 175 -17.05 -15.30 3.67
C THR A 175 -15.56 -15.31 3.46
N LEU A 176 -15.01 -14.16 3.06
CA LEU A 176 -13.56 -13.95 2.96
C LEU A 176 -12.93 -14.02 4.35
N ILE A 177 -11.94 -14.88 4.50
CA ILE A 177 -11.25 -15.12 5.77
C ILE A 177 -9.90 -14.40 5.74
N ASP A 178 -9.73 -13.39 6.60
CA ASP A 178 -8.43 -12.72 6.75
C ASP A 178 -7.39 -13.69 7.33
N THR A 179 -6.19 -13.67 6.76
CA THR A 179 -5.09 -14.58 7.15
C THR A 179 -3.95 -13.87 7.86
N HIS A 180 -4.02 -12.54 8.03
CA HIS A 180 -2.92 -11.76 8.61
C HIS A 180 -2.95 -11.66 10.14
N GLY A 181 -4.03 -12.09 10.77
CA GLY A 181 -4.14 -12.08 12.24
C GLY A 181 -3.79 -10.72 12.85
N ALA A 182 -2.88 -10.72 13.83
CA ALA A 182 -2.48 -9.50 14.54
C ALA A 182 -1.70 -8.51 13.67
N TYR A 183 -1.01 -8.96 12.62
CA TYR A 183 -0.24 -8.08 11.73
C TYR A 183 -1.10 -7.02 11.04
N ARG A 184 -2.38 -7.28 10.77
CA ARG A 184 -3.30 -6.29 10.21
C ARG A 184 -3.73 -5.22 11.21
N LEU A 185 -3.63 -5.49 12.51
CA LEU A 185 -4.09 -4.59 13.58
C LEU A 185 -2.99 -3.63 14.05
N VAL A 186 -1.75 -4.11 14.15
CA VAL A 186 -0.61 -3.36 14.69
C VAL A 186 -0.41 -2.00 14.01
N PRO A 187 -0.45 -1.85 12.66
CA PRO A 187 -0.22 -0.54 12.04
C PRO A 187 -1.22 0.53 12.48
N ARG A 188 -2.48 0.14 12.79
CA ARG A 188 -3.47 1.06 13.35
C ARG A 188 -3.09 1.52 14.75
N TYR A 189 -2.72 0.57 15.64
CA TYR A 189 -2.36 0.90 17.02
C TYR A 189 -1.12 1.80 17.08
N VAL A 190 -0.11 1.52 16.26
CA VAL A 190 1.08 2.37 16.16
C VAL A 190 0.74 3.75 15.58
N ALA A 191 -0.18 3.82 14.61
CA ALA A 191 -0.63 5.10 14.05
C ALA A 191 -1.34 5.96 15.09
N GLU A 192 -2.22 5.35 15.89
CA GLU A 192 -2.93 6.02 17.00
C GLU A 192 -1.95 6.46 18.09
N GLU A 193 -1.00 5.59 18.51
CA GLU A 193 0.03 5.87 19.50
C GLU A 193 0.93 7.03 19.09
N MET A 194 1.32 7.08 17.81
CA MET A 194 2.28 8.05 17.31
C MET A 194 1.64 9.27 16.64
N ASP A 195 0.31 9.38 16.64
CA ASP A 195 -0.45 10.45 16.01
C ASP A 195 -0.04 10.67 14.54
N VAL A 196 -0.14 9.60 13.74
CA VAL A 196 0.08 9.64 12.29
C VAL A 196 -1.16 9.18 11.52
N PRO A 197 -1.38 9.66 10.28
CA PRO A 197 -2.47 9.18 9.44
C PRO A 197 -2.38 7.67 9.22
N PHE A 198 -3.55 7.02 9.15
CA PHE A 198 -3.67 5.58 8.91
C PHE A 198 -4.59 5.29 7.73
N ILE A 199 -4.17 4.36 6.87
CA ILE A 199 -4.94 3.82 5.75
C ILE A 199 -5.29 2.36 6.06
N ASP A 200 -6.58 2.05 6.17
CA ASP A 200 -7.06 0.68 6.41
C ASP A 200 -7.18 -0.11 5.10
N ALA A 201 -6.02 -0.40 4.49
CA ALA A 201 -5.98 -1.12 3.22
C ALA A 201 -6.54 -2.53 3.34
N ASN A 202 -6.35 -3.18 4.50
CA ASN A 202 -6.92 -4.51 4.76
C ASN A 202 -8.45 -4.48 4.66
N ARG A 203 -9.12 -3.60 5.40
CA ARG A 203 -10.59 -3.48 5.36
C ARG A 203 -11.09 -3.08 3.97
N ILE A 204 -10.44 -2.11 3.33
CA ILE A 204 -10.84 -1.62 2.00
C ILE A 204 -10.77 -2.74 0.96
N THR A 205 -9.70 -3.53 0.96
CA THR A 205 -9.53 -4.65 0.02
C THR A 205 -10.39 -5.85 0.40
N HIS A 206 -10.58 -6.12 1.70
CA HIS A 206 -11.54 -7.12 2.18
C HIS A 206 -12.96 -6.82 1.69
N ASP A 207 -13.44 -5.59 1.87
CA ASP A 207 -14.78 -5.19 1.43
C ASP A 207 -14.96 -5.31 -0.10
N LEU A 208 -13.91 -4.94 -0.86
CA LEU A 208 -13.91 -5.11 -2.31
C LEU A 208 -14.03 -6.59 -2.71
N GLU A 209 -13.20 -7.46 -2.15
CA GLU A 209 -13.13 -8.86 -2.53
C GLU A 209 -14.34 -9.65 -2.02
N GLN A 210 -14.80 -9.40 -0.80
CA GLN A 210 -16.04 -9.95 -0.26
C GLN A 210 -17.25 -9.55 -1.12
N GLY A 211 -17.33 -8.28 -1.53
CA GLY A 211 -18.42 -7.80 -2.39
C GLY A 211 -18.42 -8.39 -3.81
N LEU A 212 -17.26 -8.81 -4.31
CA LEU A 212 -17.14 -9.55 -5.57
C LEU A 212 -17.47 -11.04 -5.43
N GLY A 213 -17.26 -11.60 -4.26
CA GLY A 213 -17.43 -13.02 -3.96
C GLY A 213 -16.38 -13.91 -4.62
N ILE A 214 -16.49 -15.22 -4.38
CA ILE A 214 -15.49 -16.25 -4.71
C ILE A 214 -14.99 -16.16 -6.17
N VAL A 215 -15.88 -16.07 -7.14
CA VAL A 215 -15.50 -16.18 -8.56
C VAL A 215 -14.99 -14.85 -9.14
N LYS A 216 -15.68 -13.74 -8.85
CA LYS A 216 -15.32 -12.45 -9.46
C LYS A 216 -14.08 -11.83 -8.84
N SER A 217 -13.79 -12.11 -7.56
CA SER A 217 -12.57 -11.61 -6.90
C SER A 217 -11.28 -12.16 -7.51
N ARG A 218 -11.31 -13.36 -8.12
CA ARG A 218 -10.17 -13.88 -8.90
C ARG A 218 -9.66 -12.91 -9.96
N LYS A 219 -10.54 -12.05 -10.52
CA LYS A 219 -10.21 -11.05 -11.54
C LYS A 219 -9.38 -9.87 -11.05
N LEU A 220 -9.24 -9.71 -9.76
CA LEU A 220 -8.29 -8.76 -9.17
C LEU A 220 -6.86 -9.31 -9.21
N HIS A 221 -6.73 -10.63 -9.13
CA HIS A 221 -5.47 -11.33 -8.85
C HIS A 221 -4.83 -11.95 -10.09
N MET A 222 -3.66 -12.54 -9.90
CA MET A 222 -2.94 -13.28 -10.93
C MET A 222 -3.57 -14.68 -11.13
N TRP A 223 -4.83 -14.67 -11.55
CA TRP A 223 -5.62 -15.84 -11.89
C TRP A 223 -5.81 -15.94 -13.40
N PHE A 224 -5.07 -16.84 -14.04
CA PHE A 224 -5.10 -17.07 -15.49
C PHE A 224 -5.17 -18.55 -15.77
N LYS A 225 -6.03 -18.94 -16.70
CA LYS A 225 -6.08 -20.29 -17.22
C LYS A 225 -4.88 -20.57 -18.12
N PRO A 226 -4.49 -21.84 -18.31
CA PRO A 226 -3.50 -22.20 -19.33
C PRO A 226 -3.88 -21.62 -20.69
N GLY A 227 -2.91 -20.97 -21.34
CA GLY A 227 -3.09 -20.33 -22.65
C GLY A 227 -3.85 -18.98 -22.65
N GLU A 228 -4.33 -18.49 -21.51
CA GLU A 228 -5.08 -17.22 -21.43
C GLU A 228 -4.19 -15.98 -21.64
N THR A 229 -2.93 -16.07 -21.26
CA THR A 229 -1.94 -15.00 -21.50
C THR A 229 -0.59 -15.59 -21.90
N PRO A 230 0.08 -15.03 -22.92
CA PRO A 230 1.39 -15.53 -23.37
C PRO A 230 2.47 -15.52 -22.30
N SER A 231 2.41 -14.58 -21.34
CA SER A 231 3.38 -14.46 -20.27
C SER A 231 3.23 -15.52 -19.17
N ILE A 232 2.14 -16.30 -19.18
CA ILE A 232 1.86 -17.36 -18.19
C ILE A 232 1.18 -18.53 -18.95
N PRO A 233 1.94 -19.27 -19.80
CA PRO A 233 1.36 -20.28 -20.68
C PRO A 233 0.68 -21.44 -19.94
N ASP A 234 1.20 -21.82 -18.77
CA ASP A 234 0.66 -22.89 -17.95
C ASP A 234 -0.48 -22.45 -17.01
N GLY A 235 -0.85 -21.14 -17.05
CA GLY A 235 -1.80 -20.55 -16.14
C GLY A 235 -1.18 -20.28 -14.77
N ARG A 236 -1.94 -19.57 -13.91
CA ARG A 236 -1.52 -19.22 -12.54
C ARG A 236 -2.75 -19.12 -11.65
N LYS A 237 -2.59 -19.52 -10.40
CA LYS A 237 -3.59 -19.39 -9.33
C LYS A 237 -2.92 -18.72 -8.15
N ASP A 238 -3.08 -17.41 -8.06
CA ASP A 238 -2.44 -16.61 -7.03
C ASP A 238 -3.47 -15.70 -6.36
N ASN A 239 -3.63 -15.86 -5.06
CA ASN A 239 -4.63 -15.17 -4.24
C ASN A 239 -4.08 -13.93 -3.53
N THR A 240 -2.81 -13.57 -3.78
CA THR A 240 -2.13 -12.46 -3.12
C THR A 240 -1.81 -11.33 -4.10
N HIS A 241 -1.19 -11.66 -5.26
CA HIS A 241 -0.69 -10.66 -6.18
C HIS A 241 -1.76 -10.21 -7.15
N TYR A 242 -1.84 -8.90 -7.38
CA TYR A 242 -2.80 -8.28 -8.29
C TYR A 242 -2.32 -8.31 -9.73
N ASN A 243 -3.26 -8.45 -10.65
CA ASN A 243 -3.06 -8.10 -12.06
C ASN A 243 -3.24 -6.59 -12.28
N VAL A 244 -3.07 -6.12 -13.53
CA VAL A 244 -3.21 -4.69 -13.90
C VAL A 244 -4.52 -4.09 -13.43
N GLN A 245 -5.65 -4.79 -13.60
CA GLN A 245 -6.99 -4.29 -13.25
C GLN A 245 -7.19 -4.24 -11.74
N GLY A 246 -6.73 -5.27 -11.04
CA GLY A 246 -6.80 -5.36 -9.58
C GLY A 246 -5.95 -4.28 -8.91
N ALA A 247 -4.68 -4.17 -9.29
CA ALA A 247 -3.78 -3.16 -8.75
C ALA A 247 -4.29 -1.72 -8.98
N THR A 248 -4.84 -1.45 -10.20
CA THR A 248 -5.43 -0.14 -10.51
C THR A 248 -6.66 0.15 -9.66
N MET A 249 -7.52 -0.86 -9.46
CA MET A 249 -8.72 -0.70 -8.63
C MET A 249 -8.34 -0.46 -7.17
N VAL A 250 -7.43 -1.24 -6.61
CA VAL A 250 -6.94 -1.07 -5.23
C VAL A 250 -6.30 0.31 -5.05
N ALA A 251 -5.38 0.71 -5.94
CA ALA A 251 -4.78 2.04 -5.89
C ALA A 251 -5.82 3.17 -5.92
N SER A 252 -6.90 3.01 -6.71
CA SER A 252 -7.99 3.99 -6.77
C SER A 252 -8.78 4.10 -5.48
N LEU A 253 -9.01 2.97 -4.79
CA LEU A 253 -9.72 2.95 -3.51
C LEU A 253 -8.88 3.53 -2.38
N LEU A 254 -7.57 3.20 -2.33
CA LEU A 254 -6.66 3.76 -1.34
C LEU A 254 -6.46 5.26 -1.55
N ALA A 255 -6.37 5.74 -2.80
CA ALA A 255 -6.36 7.17 -3.09
C ALA A 255 -7.66 7.87 -2.67
N GLU A 256 -8.81 7.21 -2.83
CA GLU A 256 -10.10 7.74 -2.35
C GLU A 256 -10.14 7.81 -0.82
N ASP A 257 -9.61 6.80 -0.13
CA ASP A 257 -9.49 6.82 1.33
C ASP A 257 -8.58 7.97 1.80
N MET A 258 -7.40 8.15 1.17
CA MET A 258 -6.51 9.29 1.46
C MET A 258 -7.22 10.64 1.26
N TYR A 259 -8.07 10.76 0.22
CA TYR A 259 -8.86 11.98 0.01
C TYR A 259 -9.78 12.30 1.20
N HIS A 260 -10.35 11.28 1.82
CA HIS A 260 -11.29 11.45 2.93
C HIS A 260 -10.60 11.59 4.28
N THR A 261 -9.54 10.83 4.51
CA THR A 261 -8.88 10.66 5.82
C THR A 261 -7.68 11.57 6.04
N ILE A 262 -7.02 12.06 4.97
CA ILE A 262 -5.81 12.90 5.07
C ILE A 262 -6.07 14.28 4.45
N PRO A 263 -6.54 15.27 5.26
CA PRO A 263 -6.95 16.59 4.75
C PRO A 263 -5.87 17.29 3.91
N ALA A 264 -4.59 17.15 4.27
CA ALA A 264 -3.46 17.76 3.55
C ALA A 264 -3.29 17.21 2.12
N LEU A 265 -3.62 15.94 1.87
CA LEU A 265 -3.54 15.33 0.54
C LEU A 265 -4.79 15.60 -0.31
N ARG A 266 -5.91 15.97 0.30
CA ARG A 266 -7.20 16.14 -0.39
C ARG A 266 -7.15 17.02 -1.65
N PRO A 267 -6.50 18.19 -1.68
CA PRO A 267 -6.43 19.04 -2.88
C PRO A 267 -5.63 18.41 -4.02
N HIS A 268 -4.78 17.43 -3.69
CA HIS A 268 -3.81 16.83 -4.61
C HIS A 268 -4.27 15.47 -5.15
N ILE A 269 -5.40 14.95 -4.67
CA ILE A 269 -5.99 13.68 -5.15
C ILE A 269 -6.88 13.92 -6.37
N ASN A 270 -6.66 13.15 -7.43
CA ASN A 270 -7.37 13.25 -8.70
C ASN A 270 -8.68 12.44 -8.71
N LYS A 271 -9.77 13.03 -8.24
CA LYS A 271 -11.10 12.39 -8.18
C LYS A 271 -11.63 11.93 -9.55
N LYS A 272 -11.24 12.62 -10.64
CA LYS A 272 -11.66 12.22 -11.99
C LYS A 272 -11.03 10.88 -12.37
N MET A 273 -9.76 10.68 -12.03
CA MET A 273 -9.06 9.42 -12.29
C MET A 273 -9.60 8.29 -11.41
N ILE A 274 -9.93 8.55 -10.15
CA ILE A 274 -10.59 7.56 -9.27
C ILE A 274 -11.90 7.08 -9.90
N ARG A 275 -12.78 7.99 -10.31
CA ARG A 275 -14.05 7.67 -10.99
C ARG A 275 -13.82 6.85 -12.28
N LYS A 276 -12.83 7.25 -13.08
CA LYS A 276 -12.49 6.55 -14.33
C LYS A 276 -12.06 5.11 -14.05
N ALA A 277 -11.16 4.88 -13.09
CA ALA A 277 -10.68 3.56 -12.71
C ALA A 277 -11.83 2.66 -12.23
N LYS A 278 -12.68 3.13 -11.33
CA LYS A 278 -13.86 2.40 -10.84
C LYS A 278 -14.84 2.02 -11.97
N ASN A 279 -15.09 2.93 -12.90
CA ASN A 279 -15.98 2.66 -14.03
C ASN A 279 -15.37 1.64 -15.01
N ASN A 280 -14.07 1.71 -15.26
CA ASN A 280 -13.37 0.75 -16.11
C ASN A 280 -13.39 -0.65 -15.48
N PHE A 281 -13.15 -0.73 -14.17
CA PHE A 281 -13.23 -1.99 -13.44
C PHE A 281 -14.62 -2.60 -13.47
N LYS A 282 -15.68 -1.81 -13.27
CA LYS A 282 -17.07 -2.29 -13.41
C LYS A 282 -17.35 -2.88 -14.80
N LYS A 283 -16.82 -2.27 -15.88
CA LYS A 283 -16.94 -2.78 -17.24
C LYS A 283 -16.14 -4.09 -17.42
N TYR A 284 -14.93 -4.13 -16.87
CA TYR A 284 -14.07 -5.32 -16.90
C TYR A 284 -14.74 -6.54 -16.25
N ILE A 285 -15.29 -6.38 -15.05
CA ILE A 285 -16.00 -7.45 -14.35
C ILE A 285 -17.26 -7.92 -15.11
N LYS A 286 -17.96 -7.02 -15.83
CA LYS A 286 -19.16 -7.38 -16.60
C LYS A 286 -18.86 -8.14 -17.91
N LYS A 287 -17.75 -7.82 -18.59
CA LYS A 287 -17.39 -8.44 -19.88
C LYS A 287 -16.92 -9.89 -19.76
N SER A 288 -16.64 -10.33 -18.59
CA SER A 288 -16.03 -11.63 -18.31
C SER A 288 -17.09 -12.63 -17.82
N ARG A 289 -18.21 -12.72 -18.53
CA ARG A 289 -19.19 -13.79 -18.38
C ARG A 289 -18.86 -14.97 -19.28
#